data_ae983c9364e66d255c3b7c7c01815d99
#
_entry.id   ae983c9364e66d255c3b7c7c01815d99
#
_cell.length_a   1.000
_cell.length_b   1.000
_cell.length_c   1.000
_cell.angle_alpha   90.00
_cell.angle_beta   90.00
_cell.angle_gamma   90.00
#
_symmetry.space_group_name_H-M   'P 1'
#
loop_
_entity.id
_entity.type
_entity.pdbx_description
1 polymer ?
#
loop_
_entity_poly.entity_id
_entity_poly.type
_entity_poly.pdbx_seq_one_letter_code
_entity_poly.pdbx_strand_id
1 'polypeptide(L)'
;MKFNATELNREFYLNRAENEASEIYSKDSTRRNRTFQNILETTLYGHAAEAYLIQECGYSDDDRKYKDLIDIKGRSVEIKVTEGEYYVPYVLKRAEKAKLQTWRGYPDILYVFIGNRKTADYELNGVYKWNNERFVLQSNEISV
;
A
#
# COMPACT_ATOMS: atom_id res chain seq x y z
N MET A 1 14.21 6.72 0.44
CA MET A 1 13.57 6.61 1.76
C MET A 1 13.52 5.16 2.19
N LYS A 2 13.95 4.89 3.39
CA LYS A 2 13.97 3.54 3.98
C LYS A 2 13.45 3.61 5.41
N PHE A 3 12.79 2.54 5.85
CA PHE A 3 12.40 2.40 7.25
C PHE A 3 12.36 0.92 7.63
N ASN A 4 12.36 0.65 8.94
CA ASN A 4 12.17 -0.70 9.46
C ASN A 4 10.86 -0.75 10.23
N ALA A 5 10.00 -1.72 9.91
CA ALA A 5 8.67 -1.80 10.50
C ALA A 5 8.68 -2.06 12.01
N THR A 6 9.78 -2.62 12.55
CA THR A 6 9.90 -2.84 14.01
C THR A 6 10.01 -1.55 14.80
N GLU A 7 10.35 -0.44 14.16
CA GLU A 7 10.44 0.87 14.78
C GLU A 7 9.10 1.63 14.80
N LEU A 8 8.08 1.09 14.12
CA LEU A 8 6.76 1.69 14.09
C LEU A 8 5.94 1.30 15.33
N ASN A 9 4.91 2.07 15.61
CA ASN A 9 3.92 1.70 16.62
C ASN A 9 3.15 0.47 16.13
N ARG A 10 3.54 -0.70 16.62
CA ARG A 10 2.97 -1.98 16.19
C ARG A 10 1.47 -2.07 16.43
N GLU A 11 1.00 -1.58 17.57
CA GLU A 11 -0.43 -1.61 17.90
C GLU A 11 -1.26 -0.85 16.89
N PHE A 12 -0.78 0.30 16.44
CA PHE A 12 -1.48 1.12 15.45
C PHE A 12 -1.70 0.37 14.13
N TYR A 13 -0.64 -0.15 13.51
CA TYR A 13 -0.81 -0.82 12.21
C TYR A 13 -1.35 -2.23 12.34
N LEU A 14 -1.16 -2.90 13.48
CA LEU A 14 -1.75 -4.21 13.75
C LEU A 14 -3.28 -4.12 13.76
N ASN A 15 -3.85 -3.14 14.44
CA ASN A 15 -5.29 -2.95 14.48
C ASN A 15 -5.88 -2.71 13.09
N ARG A 16 -5.22 -1.90 12.28
CA ARG A 16 -5.63 -1.66 10.89
C ARG A 16 -5.59 -2.95 10.07
N ALA A 17 -4.51 -3.72 10.18
CA ALA A 17 -4.35 -4.96 9.45
C ALA A 17 -5.35 -6.02 9.88
N GLU A 18 -5.63 -6.13 11.18
CA GLU A 18 -6.62 -7.07 11.71
C GLU A 18 -8.03 -6.79 11.19
N ASN A 19 -8.41 -5.51 11.13
CA ASN A 19 -9.71 -5.11 10.60
C ASN A 19 -9.85 -5.51 9.13
N GLU A 20 -8.85 -5.23 8.31
CA GLU A 20 -8.86 -5.61 6.90
C GLU A 20 -8.80 -7.13 6.73
N ALA A 21 -7.96 -7.82 7.50
CA ALA A 21 -7.85 -9.27 7.44
C ALA A 21 -9.16 -9.97 7.78
N SER A 22 -9.89 -9.45 8.77
CA SER A 22 -11.21 -9.97 9.16
C SER A 22 -12.22 -9.83 8.02
N GLU A 23 -12.21 -8.70 7.34
CA GLU A 23 -13.07 -8.46 6.18
C GLU A 23 -12.74 -9.41 5.03
N ILE A 24 -11.46 -9.55 4.70
CA ILE A 24 -11.01 -10.46 3.64
C ILE A 24 -11.35 -11.90 3.98
N TYR A 25 -11.09 -12.32 5.22
CA TYR A 25 -11.35 -13.69 5.67
C TYR A 25 -12.83 -14.06 5.55
N SER A 26 -13.72 -13.16 5.93
CA SER A 26 -15.16 -13.40 5.84
C SER A 26 -15.65 -13.60 4.40
N LYS A 27 -14.95 -13.00 3.42
CA LYS A 27 -15.29 -13.10 1.99
C LYS A 27 -14.59 -14.26 1.29
N ASP A 28 -13.35 -14.56 1.65
CA ASP A 28 -12.47 -15.47 0.91
C ASP A 28 -12.31 -16.86 1.53
N SER A 29 -12.68 -17.05 2.80
CA SER A 29 -12.39 -18.28 3.55
C SER A 29 -12.87 -19.55 2.87
N THR A 30 -13.99 -19.48 2.13
CA THR A 30 -14.57 -20.64 1.43
C THR A 30 -14.01 -20.84 0.04
N ARG A 31 -13.32 -19.84 -0.51
CA ARG A 31 -12.89 -19.85 -1.93
C ARG A 31 -11.44 -20.26 -2.11
N ARG A 32 -10.54 -19.89 -1.21
CA ARG A 32 -9.09 -20.01 -1.38
C ARG A 32 -8.39 -20.82 -0.31
N ASN A 33 -9.11 -21.38 0.65
CA ASN A 33 -8.53 -22.14 1.76
C ASN A 33 -7.42 -21.41 2.53
N ARG A 34 -7.43 -20.07 2.52
CA ARG A 34 -6.45 -19.31 3.30
C ARG A 34 -6.86 -19.25 4.75
N THR A 35 -5.92 -19.42 5.67
CA THR A 35 -6.17 -19.21 7.09
C THR A 35 -6.21 -17.72 7.40
N PHE A 36 -6.86 -17.36 8.51
CA PHE A 36 -6.84 -15.97 8.99
C PHE A 36 -5.41 -15.49 9.22
N GLN A 37 -4.55 -16.35 9.77
CA GLN A 37 -3.15 -16.01 10.02
C GLN A 37 -2.40 -15.64 8.73
N ASN A 38 -2.59 -16.40 7.66
CA ASN A 38 -1.97 -16.10 6.37
C ASN A 38 -2.45 -14.77 5.81
N ILE A 39 -3.73 -14.48 5.92
CA ILE A 39 -4.31 -13.21 5.48
C ILE A 39 -3.76 -12.07 6.33
N LEU A 40 -3.71 -12.24 7.65
CA LEU A 40 -3.18 -11.22 8.57
C LEU A 40 -1.73 -10.88 8.28
N GLU A 41 -0.88 -11.88 8.04
CA GLU A 41 0.52 -11.65 7.70
C GLU A 41 0.68 -10.82 6.42
N THR A 42 -0.14 -11.09 5.41
CA THR A 42 -0.13 -10.35 4.15
C THR A 42 -0.62 -8.92 4.34
N THR A 43 -1.68 -8.72 5.13
CA THR A 43 -2.20 -7.38 5.40
C THR A 43 -1.27 -6.56 6.27
N LEU A 44 -0.64 -7.16 7.28
CA LEU A 44 0.40 -6.51 8.09
C LEU A 44 1.54 -5.99 7.22
N TYR A 45 2.01 -6.83 6.31
CA TYR A 45 3.08 -6.48 5.38
C TYR A 45 2.73 -5.25 4.55
N GLY A 46 1.51 -5.17 4.05
CA GLY A 46 1.04 -4.01 3.27
C GLY A 46 0.81 -2.76 4.12
N HIS A 47 0.25 -2.93 5.31
CA HIS A 47 -0.09 -1.79 6.18
C HIS A 47 1.11 -1.12 6.85
N ALA A 48 2.27 -1.77 6.90
CA ALA A 48 3.46 -1.16 7.49
C ALA A 48 3.87 0.13 6.76
N ALA A 49 3.80 0.15 5.43
CA ALA A 49 4.12 1.33 4.64
C ALA A 49 3.13 2.47 4.90
N GLU A 50 1.84 2.18 4.98
CA GLU A 50 0.82 3.18 5.33
C GLU A 50 1.05 3.74 6.73
N ALA A 51 1.34 2.88 7.69
CA ALA A 51 1.63 3.30 9.06
C ALA A 51 2.83 4.24 9.14
N TYR A 52 3.88 3.94 8.40
CA TYR A 52 5.05 4.81 8.30
C TYR A 52 4.68 6.19 7.77
N LEU A 53 3.93 6.25 6.69
CA LEU A 53 3.52 7.52 6.07
C LEU A 53 2.64 8.34 7.03
N ILE A 54 1.77 7.70 7.78
CA ILE A 54 0.93 8.39 8.76
C ILE A 54 1.77 8.88 9.93
N GLN A 55 2.60 8.03 10.52
CA GLN A 55 3.33 8.35 11.74
C GLN A 55 4.50 9.31 11.52
N GLU A 56 5.22 9.15 10.41
CA GLU A 56 6.47 9.87 10.17
C GLU A 56 6.37 10.98 9.12
N CYS A 57 5.38 10.89 8.23
CA CYS A 57 5.27 11.82 7.11
C CYS A 57 4.00 12.70 7.16
N GLY A 58 3.16 12.53 8.16
CA GLY A 58 1.98 13.37 8.34
C GLY A 58 0.82 13.07 7.40
N TYR A 59 0.81 11.89 6.80
CA TYR A 59 -0.30 11.46 5.95
C TYR A 59 -1.51 11.09 6.81
N SER A 60 -2.69 11.09 6.23
CA SER A 60 -3.93 10.73 6.91
C SER A 60 -4.71 9.69 6.11
N ASP A 61 -5.64 9.01 6.78
CA ASP A 61 -6.51 8.04 6.13
C ASP A 61 -7.45 8.70 5.13
N ASP A 62 -7.70 8.00 4.02
CA ASP A 62 -8.75 8.35 3.07
C ASP A 62 -9.89 7.34 3.21
N ASP A 63 -11.04 7.79 3.69
CA ASP A 63 -12.21 6.93 3.93
C ASP A 63 -12.95 6.57 2.64
N ARG A 64 -12.55 7.12 1.51
CA ARG A 64 -13.19 6.85 0.24
C ARG A 64 -12.77 5.50 -0.31
N LYS A 65 -13.72 4.81 -0.91
CA LYS A 65 -13.46 3.51 -1.55
C LYS A 65 -12.34 3.62 -2.60
N TYR A 66 -11.46 2.63 -2.64
CA TYR A 66 -10.31 2.51 -3.54
C TYR A 66 -9.18 3.51 -3.29
N LYS A 67 -9.14 4.14 -2.12
CA LYS A 67 -8.09 5.10 -1.77
C LYS A 67 -7.50 4.72 -0.43
N ASP A 68 -6.19 4.75 -0.34
CA ASP A 68 -5.49 4.37 0.90
C ASP A 68 -5.25 5.55 1.82
N LEU A 69 -4.58 6.59 1.33
CA LEU A 69 -4.17 7.71 2.16
C LEU A 69 -4.36 9.06 1.45
N ILE A 70 -4.32 10.12 2.24
CA ILE A 70 -4.23 11.50 1.78
C ILE A 70 -2.85 12.01 2.16
N ASP A 71 -2.11 12.56 1.20
CA ASP A 71 -0.79 13.13 1.45
C ASP A 71 -0.86 14.52 2.11
N ILE A 72 0.29 15.10 2.43
CA ILE A 72 0.36 16.40 3.10
C ILE A 72 -0.18 17.56 2.24
N LYS A 73 -0.34 17.35 0.93
CA LYS A 73 -0.93 18.33 0.01
C LYS A 73 -2.43 18.11 -0.23
N GLY A 74 -3.02 17.15 0.49
CA GLY A 74 -4.43 16.82 0.36
C GLY A 74 -4.81 15.95 -0.82
N ARG A 75 -3.83 15.29 -1.47
CA ARG A 75 -4.07 14.43 -2.63
C ARG A 75 -4.24 12.99 -2.19
N SER A 76 -5.17 12.28 -2.83
CA SER A 76 -5.33 10.85 -2.61
C SER A 76 -4.16 10.08 -3.20
N VAL A 77 -3.64 9.12 -2.45
CA VAL A 77 -2.55 8.26 -2.90
C VAL A 77 -2.87 6.79 -2.64
N GLU A 78 -2.42 5.93 -3.53
CA GLU A 78 -2.50 4.48 -3.39
C GLU A 78 -1.13 3.95 -2.98
N ILE A 79 -1.10 3.02 -2.03
CA ILE A 79 0.13 2.44 -1.52
C ILE A 79 0.17 0.96 -1.88
N LYS A 80 1.25 0.55 -2.54
CA LYS A 80 1.50 -0.84 -2.85
C LYS A 80 2.85 -1.27 -2.32
N VAL A 81 2.93 -2.50 -1.84
CA VAL A 81 4.17 -3.10 -1.34
C VAL A 81 4.42 -4.39 -2.09
N THR A 82 5.67 -4.59 -2.51
CA THR A 82 6.08 -5.83 -3.18
C THR A 82 7.43 -6.31 -2.62
N GLU A 83 7.75 -7.58 -2.83
CA GLU A 83 8.93 -8.22 -2.25
C GLU A 83 10.23 -7.93 -3.00
N GLY A 84 10.17 -7.40 -4.22
CA GLY A 84 11.36 -7.11 -4.99
C GLY A 84 11.08 -6.27 -6.23
N GLU A 85 12.13 -5.68 -6.78
CA GLU A 85 12.05 -4.86 -8.00
C GLU A 85 11.50 -5.63 -9.19
N TYR A 86 11.76 -6.92 -9.24
CA TYR A 86 11.27 -7.79 -10.31
C TYR A 86 9.75 -7.73 -10.45
N TYR A 87 9.02 -7.55 -9.33
CA TYR A 87 7.57 -7.54 -9.33
C TYR A 87 6.95 -6.17 -9.60
N VAL A 88 7.73 -5.10 -9.63
CA VAL A 88 7.21 -3.75 -9.82
C VAL A 88 6.42 -3.60 -11.12
N PRO A 89 6.86 -4.12 -12.28
CA PRO A 89 6.06 -4.03 -13.51
C PRO A 89 4.68 -4.66 -13.39
N TYR A 90 4.54 -5.74 -12.63
CA TYR A 90 3.25 -6.40 -12.40
C TYR A 90 2.34 -5.54 -11.51
N VAL A 91 2.93 -4.91 -10.49
CA VAL A 91 2.19 -3.99 -9.61
C VAL A 91 1.64 -2.81 -10.43
N LEU A 92 2.47 -2.23 -11.31
CA LEU A 92 2.06 -1.12 -12.17
C LEU A 92 0.95 -1.52 -13.13
N LYS A 93 1.04 -2.70 -13.74
CA LYS A 93 -0.01 -3.20 -14.65
C LYS A 93 -1.33 -3.43 -13.93
N ARG A 94 -1.29 -3.96 -12.71
CA ARG A 94 -2.49 -4.15 -11.89
C ARG A 94 -3.12 -2.80 -11.53
N ALA A 95 -2.30 -1.82 -11.18
CA ALA A 95 -2.78 -0.47 -10.87
C ALA A 95 -3.41 0.19 -12.08
N GLU A 96 -2.80 0.05 -13.27
CA GLU A 96 -3.36 0.54 -14.53
C GLU A 96 -4.73 -0.07 -14.80
N LYS A 97 -4.85 -1.39 -14.64
CA LYS A 97 -6.11 -2.10 -14.83
C LYS A 97 -7.18 -1.62 -13.83
N ALA A 98 -6.81 -1.47 -12.57
CA ALA A 98 -7.72 -0.96 -11.55
C ALA A 98 -8.16 0.46 -11.86
N LYS A 99 -7.24 1.32 -12.31
CA LYS A 99 -7.53 2.69 -12.70
C LYS A 99 -8.54 2.77 -13.84
N LEU A 100 -8.37 1.93 -14.84
CA LEU A 100 -9.27 1.87 -16.00
C LEU A 100 -10.66 1.30 -15.64
N GLN A 101 -10.72 0.37 -14.69
CA GLN A 101 -11.99 -0.22 -14.24
C GLN A 101 -12.74 0.65 -13.24
N THR A 102 -12.00 1.41 -12.41
CA THR A 102 -12.58 2.21 -11.34
C THR A 102 -12.29 3.70 -11.51
N TRP A 103 -12.28 4.16 -12.73
CA TRP A 103 -11.81 5.47 -13.17
C TRP A 103 -12.21 6.67 -12.30
N ARG A 104 -13.29 6.58 -11.53
CA ARG A 104 -13.72 7.67 -10.64
C ARG A 104 -13.12 7.58 -9.23
N GLY A 105 -12.54 6.45 -8.87
CA GLY A 105 -12.15 6.19 -7.49
C GLY A 105 -10.68 5.92 -7.27
N TYR A 106 -9.98 5.37 -8.25
CA TYR A 106 -8.58 5.00 -8.07
C TYR A 106 -7.69 6.25 -8.13
N PRO A 107 -6.77 6.42 -7.16
CA PRO A 107 -5.90 7.61 -7.13
C PRO A 107 -5.00 7.76 -8.36
N ASP A 108 -4.65 9.00 -8.68
CA ASP A 108 -3.69 9.31 -9.75
C ASP A 108 -2.24 9.14 -9.32
N ILE A 109 -2.00 9.00 -8.02
CA ILE A 109 -0.66 8.88 -7.45
C ILE A 109 -0.53 7.52 -6.79
N LEU A 110 0.53 6.80 -7.15
CA LEU A 110 0.82 5.45 -6.67
C LEU A 110 2.22 5.42 -6.06
N TYR A 111 2.32 5.00 -4.81
CA TYR A 111 3.59 4.76 -4.14
C TYR A 111 3.86 3.25 -4.15
N VAL A 112 5.03 2.85 -4.63
CA VAL A 112 5.45 1.46 -4.61
C VAL A 112 6.64 1.31 -3.67
N PHE A 113 6.45 0.49 -2.64
CA PHE A 113 7.50 0.11 -1.69
C PHE A 113 7.97 -1.30 -1.96
N ILE A 114 9.25 -1.54 -1.70
CA ILE A 114 9.80 -2.89 -1.64
C ILE A 114 10.05 -3.20 -0.17
N GLY A 115 9.45 -4.28 0.31
CA GLY A 115 9.55 -4.70 1.70
C GLY A 115 10.09 -6.11 1.84
N ASN A 116 10.95 -6.31 2.83
CA ASN A 116 11.49 -7.62 3.17
C ASN A 116 10.75 -8.16 4.40
N ARG A 117 10.00 -9.24 4.23
CA ARG A 117 9.22 -9.83 5.32
C ARG A 117 10.06 -10.39 6.45
N LYS A 118 11.30 -10.81 6.15
CA LYS A 118 12.19 -11.41 7.14
C LYS A 118 12.85 -10.37 8.03
N THR A 119 13.34 -9.29 7.42
CA THR A 119 14.06 -8.22 8.14
C THR A 119 13.17 -7.07 8.55
N ALA A 120 11.96 -6.99 8.00
CA ALA A 120 11.04 -5.86 8.16
C ALA A 120 11.57 -4.54 7.61
N ASP A 121 12.56 -4.59 6.70
CA ASP A 121 13.08 -3.42 6.02
C ASP A 121 12.26 -3.08 4.80
N TYR A 122 11.94 -1.80 4.66
CA TYR A 122 11.15 -1.27 3.54
C TYR A 122 11.89 -0.12 2.88
N GLU A 123 11.77 -0.05 1.56
CA GLU A 123 12.35 1.02 0.77
C GLU A 123 11.35 1.51 -0.27
N LEU A 124 11.21 2.82 -0.42
CA LEU A 124 10.39 3.39 -1.48
C LEU A 124 11.09 3.14 -2.82
N ASN A 125 10.45 2.37 -3.70
CA ASN A 125 10.91 2.15 -5.06
C ASN A 125 10.62 3.37 -5.94
N GLY A 126 9.41 3.91 -5.84
CA GLY A 126 9.05 5.08 -6.62
C GLY A 126 7.67 5.62 -6.33
N VAL A 127 7.50 6.88 -6.72
CA VAL A 127 6.22 7.58 -6.77
C VAL A 127 5.85 7.69 -8.24
N TYR A 128 4.71 7.14 -8.60
CA TYR A 128 4.24 7.07 -9.98
C TYR A 128 2.98 7.92 -10.14
N LYS A 129 2.83 8.57 -11.29
CA LYS A 129 1.67 9.41 -11.58
C LYS A 129 0.97 8.94 -12.84
N TRP A 130 -0.36 8.93 -12.81
CA TRP A 130 -1.19 8.58 -13.96
C TRP A 130 -1.11 9.66 -15.04
N ASN A 131 -0.82 9.23 -16.27
CA ASN A 131 -0.71 10.15 -17.42
C ASN A 131 -1.85 10.00 -18.44
N ASN A 132 -2.98 9.43 -18.02
CA ASN A 132 -4.16 9.04 -18.81
C ASN A 132 -4.03 7.70 -19.55
N GLU A 133 -2.87 7.07 -19.54
CA GLU A 133 -2.65 5.75 -20.15
C GLU A 133 -1.99 4.76 -19.20
N ARG A 134 -1.06 5.23 -18.38
CA ARG A 134 -0.29 4.39 -17.46
C ARG A 134 0.29 5.21 -16.31
N PHE A 135 0.82 4.49 -15.33
CA PHE A 135 1.57 5.12 -14.23
C PHE A 135 3.03 5.30 -14.65
N VAL A 136 3.52 6.51 -14.54
CA VAL A 136 4.88 6.91 -14.93
C VAL A 136 5.66 7.37 -13.71
N LEU A 137 6.90 6.90 -13.60
CA LEU A 137 7.79 7.28 -12.50
C LEU A 137 8.03 8.79 -12.48
N GLN A 138 7.76 9.41 -11.34
CA GLN A 138 8.00 10.84 -11.11
C GLN A 138 9.21 11.08 -10.22
N SER A 139 9.34 10.27 -9.15
CA SER A 139 10.39 10.44 -8.15
C SER A 139 10.58 9.14 -7.39
N ASN A 140 11.73 8.95 -6.77
CA ASN A 140 11.98 7.92 -5.78
C ASN A 140 12.08 8.50 -4.36
N GLU A 141 11.62 9.75 -4.18
CA GLU A 141 11.58 10.42 -2.90
C GLU A 141 10.18 10.97 -2.63
N ILE A 142 9.79 11.01 -1.37
CA ILE A 142 8.54 11.63 -0.95
C ILE A 142 8.78 13.12 -0.77
N SER A 143 7.93 13.93 -1.40
CA SER A 143 7.90 15.38 -1.13
C SER A 143 7.36 15.60 0.28
N VAL A 144 8.21 16.09 1.14
CA VAL A 144 7.82 16.46 2.50
C VAL A 144 7.31 17.89 2.51
#